data_ee8a7eb0de920e497003279c45cdbeef
#
_entry.id   ee8a7eb0de920e497003279c45cdbeef
#
_cell.length_a   1.000
_cell.length_b   1.000
_cell.length_c   1.000
_cell.angle_alpha   90.00
_cell.angle_beta   90.00
_cell.angle_gamma   90.00
#
_symmetry.space_group_name_H-M   'P 1'
#
loop_
_entity.id
_entity.type
_entity.pdbx_description
1 polymer ?
#
loop_
_entity_poly.entity_id
_entity_poly.type
_entity_poly.pdbx_seq_one_letter_code
_entity_poly.pdbx_strand_id
1 'polypeptide(L)'
;VICDRFTDSTIAYQGIGQGVNKKFLTYIIKEVTENIIPNITFIFDMDIKNSLIRANKRDNNNRYEKFDINFHKKVRNYFLSLEKIDKRYIIINASNSIESISKIILASVNKIII
;
A
#
# COMPACT_ATOMS: atom_id res chain seq x y z
N VAL A 1 11.62 -10.88 -7.81
CA VAL A 1 11.95 -9.50 -7.37
C VAL A 1 10.92 -9.07 -6.32
N ILE A 2 11.39 -8.45 -5.25
CA ILE A 2 10.55 -7.85 -4.21
C ILE A 2 10.78 -6.34 -4.26
N CYS A 3 9.68 -5.59 -4.23
CA CYS A 3 9.71 -4.13 -4.22
C CYS A 3 8.90 -3.61 -3.03
N ASP A 4 9.52 -2.82 -2.17
CA ASP A 4 8.84 -2.12 -1.09
C ASP A 4 8.28 -0.81 -1.62
N ARG A 5 6.95 -0.73 -1.68
CA ARG A 5 6.16 0.31 -2.34
C ARG A 5 6.44 0.41 -3.85
N PHE A 6 5.38 0.46 -4.60
CA PHE A 6 5.42 0.62 -6.05
C PHE A 6 4.36 1.63 -6.52
N THR A 7 3.83 1.50 -7.70
CA THR A 7 2.95 2.48 -8.34
C THR A 7 1.67 2.81 -7.57
N ASP A 8 1.12 1.85 -6.83
CA ASP A 8 -0.09 2.06 -6.02
C ASP A 8 0.14 3.10 -4.92
N SER A 9 1.35 3.15 -4.33
CA SER A 9 1.71 4.18 -3.37
C SER A 9 1.70 5.58 -3.97
N THR A 10 2.19 5.75 -5.20
CA THR A 10 2.15 7.03 -5.90
C THR A 10 0.71 7.51 -6.11
N ILE A 11 -0.16 6.63 -6.57
CA ILE A 11 -1.58 6.96 -6.78
C ILE A 11 -2.26 7.29 -5.44
N ALA A 12 -1.97 6.52 -4.39
CA ALA A 12 -2.55 6.72 -3.07
C ALA A 12 -2.16 8.06 -2.46
N TYR A 13 -0.86 8.34 -2.39
CA TYR A 13 -0.35 9.51 -1.68
C TYR A 13 -0.42 10.79 -2.51
N GLN A 14 0.05 10.78 -3.74
CA GLN A 14 0.04 11.96 -4.60
C GLN A 14 -1.31 12.19 -5.28
N GLY A 15 -1.97 11.12 -5.72
CA GLY A 15 -3.28 11.20 -6.37
C GLY A 15 -4.41 11.44 -5.38
N ILE A 16 -4.77 10.42 -4.62
CA ILE A 16 -5.91 10.44 -3.71
C ILE A 16 -5.65 11.37 -2.52
N GLY A 17 -4.47 11.30 -1.92
CA GLY A 17 -4.10 12.08 -0.75
C GLY A 17 -3.91 13.57 -1.06
N GLN A 18 -3.07 13.89 -2.04
CA GLN A 18 -2.67 15.27 -2.37
C GLN A 18 -3.44 15.90 -3.54
N GLY A 19 -4.31 15.15 -4.20
CA GLY A 19 -5.19 15.67 -5.26
C GLY A 19 -4.51 15.86 -6.62
N VAL A 20 -3.35 15.25 -6.86
CA VAL A 20 -2.73 15.27 -8.20
C VAL A 20 -3.61 14.50 -9.19
N ASN A 21 -3.74 15.01 -10.40
CA ASN A 21 -4.61 14.43 -11.42
C ASN A 21 -4.28 12.96 -11.69
N LYS A 22 -5.28 12.09 -11.52
CA LYS A 22 -5.09 10.63 -11.65
C LYS A 22 -4.67 10.20 -13.06
N LYS A 23 -5.24 10.83 -14.12
CA LYS A 23 -4.89 10.52 -15.51
C LYS A 23 -3.42 10.84 -15.79
N PHE A 24 -2.96 11.98 -15.30
CA PHE A 24 -1.56 12.39 -15.41
C PHE A 24 -0.62 11.42 -14.69
N LEU A 25 -0.93 11.04 -13.44
CA LEU A 25 -0.14 10.06 -12.70
C LEU A 25 -0.11 8.70 -13.40
N THR A 26 -1.24 8.23 -13.89
CA THR A 26 -1.34 6.96 -14.60
C THR A 26 -0.49 6.96 -15.88
N TYR A 27 -0.49 8.06 -16.61
CA TYR A 27 0.35 8.22 -17.80
C TYR A 27 1.84 8.13 -17.45
N ILE A 28 2.30 8.92 -16.48
CA ILE A 28 3.71 8.90 -16.05
C ILE A 28 4.12 7.52 -15.54
N ILE A 29 3.27 6.89 -14.73
CA ILE A 29 3.53 5.55 -14.19
C ILE A 29 3.76 4.55 -15.33
N LYS A 30 2.92 4.53 -16.34
CA LYS A 30 3.07 3.64 -17.49
C LYS A 30 4.37 3.86 -18.24
N GLU A 31 4.73 5.11 -18.47
CA GLU A 31 5.98 5.46 -19.16
C GLU A 31 7.22 5.03 -18.35
N VAL A 32 7.24 5.32 -17.06
CA VAL A 32 8.39 5.05 -16.19
C VAL A 32 8.56 3.56 -15.89
N THR A 33 7.48 2.82 -15.77
CA THR A 33 7.53 1.39 -15.40
C THR A 33 7.48 0.45 -16.59
N GLU A 34 7.43 0.98 -17.81
CA GLU A 34 7.27 0.17 -19.02
C GLU A 34 6.10 -0.84 -18.91
N ASN A 35 5.02 -0.44 -18.28
CA ASN A 35 3.84 -1.27 -17.99
C ASN A 35 4.11 -2.52 -17.13
N ILE A 36 5.19 -2.54 -16.36
CA ILE A 36 5.44 -3.63 -15.40
C ILE A 36 4.33 -3.64 -14.34
N ILE A 37 3.71 -4.80 -14.18
CA ILE A 37 2.65 -5.03 -13.18
C ILE A 37 3.13 -6.12 -12.22
N PRO A 38 3.08 -5.88 -10.89
CA PRO A 38 3.41 -6.91 -9.90
C PRO A 38 2.51 -8.14 -10.03
N ASN A 39 3.07 -9.33 -9.90
CA ASN A 39 2.30 -10.57 -9.89
C ASN A 39 1.37 -10.66 -8.67
N ILE A 40 1.82 -10.14 -7.53
CA ILE A 40 1.08 -10.07 -6.28
C ILE A 40 1.46 -8.78 -5.55
N THR A 41 0.50 -8.19 -4.86
CA THR A 41 0.73 -7.01 -4.02
C THR A 41 0.09 -7.24 -2.66
N PHE A 42 0.89 -7.24 -1.62
CA PHE A 42 0.42 -7.31 -0.24
C PHE A 42 0.17 -5.90 0.30
N ILE A 43 -1.03 -5.69 0.82
CA ILE A 43 -1.43 -4.44 1.46
C ILE A 43 -1.54 -4.69 2.96
N PHE A 44 -0.66 -4.09 3.73
CA PHE A 44 -0.70 -4.16 5.19
C PHE A 44 -1.69 -3.13 5.72
N ASP A 45 -2.84 -3.60 6.17
CA ASP A 45 -3.87 -2.73 6.75
C ASP A 45 -3.80 -2.70 8.26
N MET A 46 -3.93 -1.51 8.81
CA MET A 46 -4.03 -1.25 10.24
C MET A 46 -4.95 -0.05 10.47
N ASP A 47 -5.67 -0.07 11.58
CA ASP A 47 -6.38 1.10 12.07
C ASP A 47 -5.45 2.33 12.12
N ILE A 48 -5.96 3.48 11.66
CA ILE A 48 -5.18 4.71 11.50
C ILE A 48 -4.56 5.15 12.82
N LYS A 49 -5.32 5.11 13.92
CA LYS A 49 -4.83 5.48 15.24
C LYS A 49 -3.63 4.62 15.66
N ASN A 50 -3.76 3.31 15.51
CA ASN A 50 -2.69 2.38 15.84
C ASN A 50 -1.48 2.52 14.91
N SER A 51 -1.71 2.79 13.63
CA SER A 51 -0.62 3.01 12.67
C SER A 51 0.17 4.27 12.98
N LEU A 52 -0.49 5.36 13.36
CA LEU A 52 0.16 6.61 13.76
C LEU A 52 0.95 6.46 15.07
N ILE A 53 0.41 5.74 16.06
CA ILE A 53 1.13 5.42 17.30
C ILE A 53 2.39 4.62 17.00
N ARG A 54 2.31 3.60 16.14
CA ARG A 54 3.46 2.78 15.74
C ARG A 54 4.50 3.59 14.98
N ALA A 55 4.09 4.47 14.09
CA ALA A 55 4.96 5.33 13.30
C ALA A 55 5.69 6.34 14.19
N ASN A 56 5.01 7.00 15.13
CA ASN A 56 5.62 7.93 16.09
C ASN A 56 6.70 7.27 16.97
N LYS A 57 6.59 5.98 17.24
CA LYS A 57 7.62 5.23 17.98
C LYS A 57 8.89 4.97 17.17
N ARG A 58 8.80 5.00 15.85
CA ARG A 58 9.93 4.71 14.95
C ARG A 58 10.72 5.96 14.56
N ASP A 59 10.02 7.00 14.15
CA ASP A 59 10.64 8.22 13.64
C ASP A 59 9.67 9.40 13.82
N ASN A 60 10.09 10.38 14.64
CA ASN A 60 9.32 11.61 14.88
C ASN A 60 9.29 12.56 13.67
N ASN A 61 10.04 12.28 12.61
CA ASN A 61 10.21 13.13 11.44
C ASN A 61 9.58 12.58 10.16
N ASN A 62 8.75 11.54 10.23
CA ASN A 62 8.10 11.01 9.04
C ASN A 62 7.15 12.04 8.45
N ARG A 63 7.39 12.39 7.17
CA ARG A 63 6.65 13.41 6.43
C ARG A 63 5.14 13.15 6.41
N TYR A 64 4.71 11.89 6.26
CA TYR A 64 3.30 11.52 6.10
C TYR A 64 2.52 11.52 7.41
N GLU A 65 3.16 11.41 8.55
CA GLU A 65 2.52 11.49 9.87
C GLU A 65 2.02 12.89 10.20
N LYS A 66 2.59 13.91 9.55
CA LYS A 66 2.20 15.32 9.72
C LYS A 66 0.90 15.67 9.01
N PHE A 67 0.40 14.80 8.12
CA PHE A 67 -0.88 15.01 7.48
C PHE A 67 -2.03 14.71 8.44
N ASP A 68 -3.18 15.34 8.21
CA ASP A 68 -4.36 15.13 9.04
C ASP A 68 -4.96 13.72 8.90
N ILE A 69 -5.87 13.40 9.82
CA ILE A 69 -6.55 12.10 9.84
C ILE A 69 -7.35 11.86 8.55
N ASN A 70 -7.90 12.89 7.94
CA ASN A 70 -8.68 12.76 6.70
C ASN A 70 -7.79 12.31 5.54
N PHE A 71 -6.58 12.82 5.46
CA PHE A 71 -5.58 12.35 4.49
C PHE A 71 -5.34 10.84 4.66
N HIS A 72 -5.04 10.39 5.87
CA HIS A 72 -4.78 8.97 6.15
C HIS A 72 -6.00 8.09 5.88
N LYS A 73 -7.20 8.55 6.17
CA LYS A 73 -8.44 7.84 5.83
C LYS A 73 -8.61 7.67 4.33
N LYS A 74 -8.38 8.71 3.55
CA LYS A 74 -8.47 8.66 2.08
C LYS A 74 -7.47 7.66 1.50
N VAL A 75 -6.22 7.72 1.94
CA VAL A 75 -5.16 6.82 1.50
C VAL A 75 -5.50 5.36 1.87
N ARG A 76 -5.90 5.11 3.10
CA ARG A 76 -6.31 3.77 3.55
C ARG A 76 -7.48 3.23 2.73
N ASN A 77 -8.54 4.02 2.56
CA ASN A 77 -9.72 3.61 1.80
C ASN A 77 -9.38 3.26 0.35
N TYR A 78 -8.47 4.01 -0.27
CA TYR A 78 -7.98 3.68 -1.60
C TYR A 78 -7.31 2.30 -1.62
N PHE A 79 -6.36 2.04 -0.73
CA PHE A 79 -5.69 0.73 -0.67
C PHE A 79 -6.67 -0.42 -0.43
N LEU A 80 -7.64 -0.25 0.47
CA LEU A 80 -8.65 -1.27 0.74
C LEU A 80 -9.59 -1.51 -0.45
N SER A 81 -9.77 -0.54 -1.33
CA SER A 81 -10.59 -0.69 -2.52
C SER A 81 -9.93 -1.55 -3.61
N LEU A 82 -8.61 -1.68 -3.60
CA LEU A 82 -7.86 -2.37 -4.65
C LEU A 82 -8.16 -3.86 -4.74
N GLU A 83 -8.42 -4.52 -3.61
CA GLU A 83 -8.77 -5.95 -3.56
C GLU A 83 -10.01 -6.28 -4.41
N LYS A 84 -10.95 -5.34 -4.53
CA LYS A 84 -12.17 -5.51 -5.34
C LYS A 84 -11.93 -5.34 -6.84
N ILE A 85 -10.80 -4.72 -7.22
CA ILE A 85 -10.48 -4.38 -8.60
C ILE A 85 -9.67 -5.49 -9.26
N ASP A 86 -8.72 -6.07 -8.52
CA ASP A 86 -7.80 -7.07 -9.06
C ASP A 86 -7.42 -8.08 -7.97
N LYS A 87 -7.45 -9.37 -8.35
CA LYS A 87 -7.11 -10.50 -7.45
C LYS A 87 -5.64 -10.54 -7.03
N ARG A 88 -4.77 -9.77 -7.69
CA ARG A 88 -3.36 -9.67 -7.31
C ARG A 88 -3.16 -8.96 -5.96
N TYR A 89 -4.15 -8.22 -5.49
CA TYR A 89 -4.09 -7.54 -4.20
C TYR A 89 -4.55 -8.45 -3.07
N ILE A 90 -3.74 -8.56 -2.05
CA ILE A 90 -4.04 -9.30 -0.82
C ILE A 90 -3.91 -8.37 0.38
N ILE A 91 -5.02 -8.15 1.07
CA ILE A 91 -5.04 -7.33 2.28
C ILE A 91 -4.66 -8.21 3.47
N ILE A 92 -3.68 -7.76 4.24
CA ILE A 92 -3.20 -8.43 5.45
C ILE A 92 -3.42 -7.52 6.65
N ASN A 93 -4.05 -8.05 7.70
CA ASN A 93 -4.16 -7.33 8.96
C ASN A 93 -2.78 -7.21 9.63
N ALA A 94 -2.22 -6.01 9.59
CA ALA A 94 -0.90 -5.73 10.15
C ALA A 94 -0.86 -5.71 11.69
N SER A 95 -1.99 -5.87 12.36
CA SER A 95 -2.05 -6.09 13.83
C SER A 95 -1.72 -7.52 14.23
N ASN A 96 -1.73 -8.46 13.30
CA ASN A 96 -1.33 -9.84 13.54
C ASN A 96 0.18 -9.93 13.85
N SER A 97 0.61 -11.06 14.42
CA SER A 97 2.03 -11.33 14.69
C SER A 97 2.84 -11.41 13.38
N ILE A 98 4.12 -11.07 13.44
CA ILE A 98 5.04 -11.19 12.30
C ILE A 98 5.04 -12.61 11.76
N GLU A 99 5.03 -13.62 12.64
CA GLU A 99 4.98 -15.03 12.25
C GLU A 99 3.72 -15.37 11.45
N SER A 100 2.55 -14.92 11.91
CA SER A 100 1.28 -15.13 11.22
C SER A 100 1.26 -14.47 9.84
N ILE A 101 1.72 -13.23 9.77
CA ILE A 101 1.83 -12.48 8.51
C ILE A 101 2.78 -13.18 7.54
N SER A 102 3.94 -13.63 8.01
CA SER A 102 4.93 -14.35 7.21
C SER A 102 4.36 -15.64 6.60
N LYS A 103 3.56 -16.39 7.36
CA LYS A 103 2.89 -17.61 6.87
C LYS A 103 1.92 -17.29 5.74
N ILE A 104 1.13 -16.22 5.87
CA ILE A 104 0.18 -15.80 4.81
C ILE A 104 0.94 -15.42 3.54
N ILE A 105 1.99 -14.62 3.66
CA ILE A 105 2.81 -14.18 2.53
C ILE A 105 3.43 -15.39 1.83
N LEU A 106 4.08 -16.26 2.58
CA LEU A 106 4.75 -17.42 2.02
C LEU A 106 3.78 -18.36 1.29
N ALA A 107 2.62 -18.64 1.90
CA ALA A 107 1.60 -19.47 1.28
C ALA A 107 1.07 -18.85 -0.03
N SER A 108 0.91 -17.55 -0.08
CA SER A 108 0.45 -16.83 -1.27
C SER A 108 1.50 -16.82 -2.38
N VAL A 109 2.75 -16.58 -2.03
CA VAL A 109 3.86 -16.59 -3.00
C VAL A 109 4.09 -17.98 -3.58
N ASN A 110 4.03 -19.03 -2.77
CA ASN A 110 4.20 -20.40 -3.22
C ASN A 110 3.16 -20.82 -4.26
N LYS A 111 1.96 -20.29 -4.22
CA LYS A 111 0.92 -20.56 -5.24
C LYS A 111 1.28 -19.99 -6.62
N ILE A 112 2.13 -18.99 -6.68
CA ILE A 112 2.52 -18.32 -7.94
C ILE A 112 3.79 -18.94 -8.52
N ILE A 113 4.74 -19.33 -7.66
CA ILE A 113 6.04 -19.86 -8.08
C ILE A 113 5.95 -21.30 -8.60
N ILE A 114 4.98 -22.04 -8.12
CA ILE A 114 4.72 -23.42 -8.57
C ILE A 114 3.80 -23.39 -9.79
#